data_88d79b469c5e9eab2c548cd256950b5d
#
_entry.id   88d79b469c5e9eab2c548cd256950b5d
#
_cell.length_a   1.000
_cell.length_b   1.000
_cell.length_c   1.000
_cell.angle_alpha   90.00
_cell.angle_beta   90.00
_cell.angle_gamma   90.00
#
_symmetry.space_group_name_H-M   'P 1'
#
loop_
_entity.id
_entity.type
_entity.pdbx_description
1 polymer ?
#
loop_
_entity_poly.entity_id
_entity_poly.type
_entity_poly.pdbx_seq_one_letter_code
_entity_poly.pdbx_strand_id
1 'polypeptide(L)'
;MLRAYAPELILVSAGFDAHQRDPLASMNLDNQTYGAMATSLIDLADELGHGRIGFVLEGGYDLYALSDSVRAVASASRGLRTELPFGKLHERERAAIDQTRHYLAPHWQLPLV
;
A
#
# COMPACT_ATOMS: atom_id res chain seq x y z
N MET A 1 -8.50 2.92 9.40
CA MET A 1 -8.55 1.58 10.01
C MET A 1 -7.26 1.26 10.76
N LEU A 2 -6.09 1.13 10.15
CA LEU A 2 -4.84 0.79 10.88
C LEU A 2 -4.51 1.76 12.01
N ARG A 3 -4.67 3.08 11.83
CA ARG A 3 -4.50 4.06 12.93
C ARG A 3 -5.42 3.81 14.11
N ALA A 4 -6.68 3.45 13.86
CA ALA A 4 -7.66 3.17 14.91
C ALA A 4 -7.41 1.83 15.60
N TYR A 5 -6.85 0.86 14.88
CA TYR A 5 -6.45 -0.43 15.45
C TYR A 5 -5.18 -0.32 16.30
N ALA A 6 -4.29 0.60 15.95
CA ALA A 6 -3.01 0.84 16.62
C ALA A 6 -2.16 -0.44 16.82
N PRO A 7 -1.78 -1.13 15.74
CA PRO A 7 -0.97 -2.35 15.85
C PRO A 7 0.39 -2.06 16.45
N GLU A 8 0.98 -3.04 17.10
CA GLU A 8 2.37 -2.98 17.60
C GLU A 8 3.41 -3.51 16.61
N LEU A 9 2.94 -4.15 15.54
CA LEU A 9 3.73 -4.66 14.41
C LEU A 9 2.84 -4.67 13.17
N ILE A 10 3.39 -4.26 12.02
CA ILE A 10 2.74 -4.38 10.72
C ILE A 10 3.47 -5.45 9.91
N LEU A 11 2.75 -6.48 9.49
CA LEU A 11 3.24 -7.45 8.50
C LEU A 11 2.47 -7.25 7.20
N VAL A 12 3.21 -7.09 6.10
CA VAL A 12 2.66 -6.87 4.76
C VAL A 12 2.86 -8.11 3.92
N SER A 13 1.77 -8.72 3.50
CA SER A 13 1.73 -9.73 2.43
C SER A 13 1.99 -9.00 1.12
N ALA A 14 3.24 -8.98 0.68
CA ALA A 14 3.70 -8.16 -0.43
C ALA A 14 3.67 -8.94 -1.75
N GLY A 15 2.52 -8.92 -2.42
CA GLY A 15 2.36 -9.41 -3.79
C GLY A 15 2.63 -8.29 -4.81
N PHE A 16 3.37 -8.60 -5.85
CA PHE A 16 3.75 -7.67 -6.92
C PHE A 16 3.12 -8.01 -8.27
N ASP A 17 2.21 -8.96 -8.29
CA ASP A 17 1.47 -9.42 -9.47
C ASP A 17 0.43 -8.40 -10.00
N ALA A 18 0.07 -7.39 -9.22
CA ALA A 18 -0.73 -6.26 -9.71
C ALA A 18 0.05 -5.28 -10.61
N HIS A 19 1.35 -5.53 -10.88
CA HIS A 19 2.14 -4.70 -11.77
C HIS A 19 1.65 -4.83 -13.22
N GLN A 20 1.64 -3.71 -13.98
CA GLN A 20 1.17 -3.65 -15.37
C GLN A 20 1.86 -4.62 -16.34
N ARG A 21 3.06 -5.11 -16.01
CA ARG A 21 3.81 -6.10 -16.79
C ARG A 21 3.59 -7.53 -16.33
N ASP A 22 2.85 -7.74 -15.26
CA ASP A 22 2.59 -9.07 -14.75
C ASP A 22 1.59 -9.81 -15.66
N PRO A 23 1.85 -11.08 -15.99
CA PRO A 23 0.99 -11.82 -16.92
C PRO A 23 -0.33 -12.31 -16.29
N LEU A 24 -0.50 -12.26 -14.97
CA LEU A 24 -1.60 -12.96 -14.30
C LEU A 24 -2.72 -12.05 -13.79
N ALA A 25 -2.39 -10.94 -13.11
CA ALA A 25 -3.41 -10.19 -12.39
C ALA A 25 -4.17 -9.14 -13.23
N SER A 26 -3.71 -8.83 -14.44
CA SER A 26 -4.36 -7.85 -15.34
C SER A 26 -4.65 -6.48 -14.71
N MET A 27 -3.75 -6.02 -13.84
CA MET A 27 -3.79 -4.72 -13.18
C MET A 27 -2.70 -3.79 -13.76
N ASN A 28 -2.73 -2.51 -13.39
CA ASN A 28 -1.88 -1.48 -14.00
C ASN A 28 -1.05 -0.71 -12.98
N LEU A 29 -0.64 -1.34 -11.90
CA LEU A 29 0.29 -0.71 -10.97
C LEU A 29 1.70 -0.66 -11.56
N ASP A 30 2.49 0.31 -11.12
CA ASP A 30 3.91 0.41 -11.45
C ASP A 30 4.77 0.30 -10.17
N ASN A 31 6.08 0.24 -10.36
CA ASN A 31 7.02 0.15 -9.24
C ASN A 31 6.98 1.38 -8.32
N GLN A 32 6.63 2.58 -8.82
CA GLN A 32 6.48 3.78 -7.99
C GLN A 32 5.27 3.65 -7.05
N THR A 33 4.18 3.07 -7.54
CA THR A 33 2.98 2.80 -6.73
C THR A 33 3.31 1.88 -5.54
N TYR A 34 4.08 0.81 -5.76
CA TYR A 34 4.54 -0.06 -4.66
C TYR A 34 5.43 0.68 -3.65
N GLY A 35 6.35 1.51 -4.15
CA GLY A 35 7.19 2.37 -3.31
C GLY A 35 6.37 3.34 -2.45
N ALA A 36 5.34 3.95 -3.02
CA ALA A 36 4.47 4.89 -2.30
C ALA A 36 3.57 4.18 -1.27
N MET A 37 3.04 3.00 -1.61
CA MET A 37 2.30 2.18 -0.63
C MET A 37 3.19 1.78 0.55
N ALA A 38 4.42 1.34 0.28
CA ALA A 38 5.39 1.02 1.32
C ALA A 38 5.73 2.25 2.18
N THR A 39 5.98 3.41 1.55
CA THR A 39 6.20 4.67 2.25
C THR A 39 5.06 4.97 3.22
N SER A 40 3.80 4.88 2.77
CA SER A 40 2.64 5.16 3.60
C SER A 40 2.51 4.23 4.81
N LEU A 41 2.87 2.95 4.65
CA LEU A 41 2.82 1.99 5.75
C LEU A 41 3.98 2.16 6.74
N ILE A 42 5.17 2.50 6.24
CA ILE A 42 6.34 2.79 7.07
C ILE A 42 6.09 4.06 7.89
N ASP A 43 5.60 5.13 7.26
CA ASP A 43 5.26 6.38 7.95
C ASP A 43 4.19 6.14 9.01
N LEU A 44 3.22 5.26 8.74
CA LEU A 44 2.23 4.86 9.75
C LEU A 44 2.86 4.12 10.93
N ALA A 45 3.79 3.19 10.69
CA ALA A 45 4.49 2.47 11.77
C ALA A 45 5.32 3.43 12.63
N ASP A 46 5.94 4.43 12.02
CA ASP A 46 6.69 5.49 12.70
C ASP A 46 5.73 6.40 13.50
N GLU A 47 4.61 6.82 12.91
CA GLU A 47 3.56 7.62 13.57
C GLU A 47 3.00 6.92 14.81
N LEU A 48 2.85 5.59 14.77
CA LEU A 48 2.43 4.76 15.90
C LEU A 48 3.53 4.56 16.96
N GLY A 49 4.73 5.09 16.73
CA GLY A 49 5.84 5.15 17.68
C GLY A 49 6.64 3.85 17.79
N HIS A 50 6.43 2.87 16.95
CA HIS A 50 7.16 1.58 17.06
C HIS A 50 8.08 1.28 15.87
N GLY A 51 7.84 1.84 14.67
CA GLY A 51 8.65 1.61 13.47
C GLY A 51 8.76 0.15 13.02
N ARG A 52 7.97 -0.75 13.58
CA ARG A 52 8.05 -2.20 13.31
C ARG A 52 7.15 -2.57 12.15
N ILE A 53 7.78 -2.85 11.00
CA ILE A 53 7.11 -3.30 9.79
C ILE A 53 7.97 -4.35 9.07
N GLY A 54 7.33 -5.39 8.55
CA GLY A 54 7.96 -6.42 7.75
C GLY A 54 7.19 -6.65 6.45
N PHE A 55 7.91 -6.91 5.38
CA PHE A 55 7.34 -7.25 4.07
C PHE A 55 7.66 -8.70 3.74
N VAL A 56 6.66 -9.51 3.48
CA VAL A 56 6.79 -10.92 3.09
C VAL A 56 6.43 -11.03 1.63
N LEU A 57 7.40 -11.43 0.81
CA LEU A 57 7.20 -11.62 -0.63
C LEU A 57 6.21 -12.76 -0.89
N GLU A 58 5.23 -12.49 -1.75
CA GLU A 58 4.27 -13.48 -2.24
C GLU A 58 4.26 -13.52 -3.77
N GLY A 59 3.26 -12.92 -4.45
CA GLY A 59 3.15 -12.92 -5.91
C GLY A 59 4.08 -11.95 -6.62
N GLY A 60 4.20 -12.14 -7.94
CA GLY A 60 5.00 -11.33 -8.85
C GLY A 60 5.76 -12.23 -9.83
N TYR A 61 5.34 -12.25 -11.11
CA TYR A 61 5.75 -13.27 -12.08
C TYR A 61 6.46 -12.69 -13.30
N ASP A 62 6.52 -11.36 -13.46
CA ASP A 62 7.50 -10.69 -14.33
C ASP A 62 8.74 -10.34 -13.49
N LEU A 63 9.86 -10.99 -13.76
CA LEU A 63 11.09 -10.88 -12.95
C LEU A 63 11.67 -9.45 -12.90
N TYR A 64 11.53 -8.68 -13.98
CA TYR A 64 12.01 -7.31 -14.03
C TYR A 64 11.10 -6.39 -13.20
N ALA A 65 9.78 -6.53 -13.37
CA ALA A 65 8.80 -5.78 -12.60
C ALA A 65 8.93 -6.09 -11.10
N LEU A 66 9.10 -7.37 -10.75
CA LEU A 66 9.33 -7.81 -9.39
C LEU A 66 10.60 -7.17 -8.79
N SER A 67 11.73 -7.26 -9.52
CA SER A 67 13.00 -6.68 -9.07
C SER A 67 12.90 -5.17 -8.82
N ASP A 68 12.27 -4.44 -9.75
CA ASP A 68 12.14 -2.99 -9.63
C ASP A 68 11.17 -2.58 -8.53
N SER A 69 10.07 -3.31 -8.37
CA SER A 69 9.09 -3.08 -7.31
C SER A 69 9.65 -3.39 -5.91
N VAL A 70 10.36 -4.50 -5.75
CA VAL A 70 11.07 -4.84 -4.49
C VAL A 70 12.12 -3.78 -4.17
N ARG A 71 12.86 -3.29 -5.18
CA ARG A 71 13.83 -2.19 -5.00
C ARG A 71 13.15 -0.92 -4.52
N ALA A 72 11.97 -0.57 -5.06
CA ALA A 72 11.21 0.60 -4.63
C ALA A 72 10.76 0.48 -3.16
N VAL A 73 10.28 -0.67 -2.74
CA VAL A 73 9.91 -0.96 -1.34
C VAL A 73 11.14 -0.90 -0.42
N ALA A 74 12.25 -1.52 -0.81
CA ALA A 74 13.50 -1.48 -0.05
C ALA A 74 14.06 -0.05 0.06
N SER A 75 13.93 0.76 -0.99
CA SER A 75 14.32 2.18 -0.98
C SER A 75 13.48 2.98 0.01
N ALA A 76 12.16 2.76 0.04
CA ALA A 76 11.26 3.37 1.03
C ALA A 76 11.68 3.00 2.46
N SER A 77 12.03 1.74 2.71
CA SER A 77 12.50 1.25 4.02
C SER A 77 13.83 1.89 4.46
N ARG A 78 14.62 2.40 3.50
CA ARG A 78 15.86 3.15 3.77
C ARG A 78 15.66 4.67 3.87
N GLY A 79 14.42 5.14 3.89
CA GLY A 79 14.08 6.56 4.00
C GLY A 79 13.97 7.31 2.67
N LEU A 80 14.12 6.63 1.53
CA LEU A 80 13.88 7.23 0.21
C LEU A 80 12.37 7.17 -0.09
N ARG A 81 11.68 8.20 0.33
CA ARG A 81 10.21 8.28 0.23
C ARG A 81 9.77 8.46 -1.23
N THR A 82 8.74 7.74 -1.60
CA THR A 82 8.07 7.89 -2.89
C THR A 82 6.71 8.52 -2.66
N GLU A 83 6.48 9.65 -3.31
CA GLU A 83 5.18 10.32 -3.33
C GLU A 83 4.52 10.08 -4.69
N LEU A 84 3.24 9.72 -4.67
CA LEU A 84 2.43 9.70 -5.88
C LEU A 84 1.69 11.03 -6.02
N PRO A 85 1.60 11.58 -7.24
CA PRO A 85 0.75 12.72 -7.46
C PRO A 85 -0.70 12.32 -7.18
N PHE A 86 -1.33 12.96 -6.22
CA PHE A 86 -2.75 12.76 -5.96
C PHE A 86 -3.55 13.28 -7.15
N GLY A 87 -4.17 12.37 -7.90
CA GLY A 87 -5.14 12.68 -8.92
C GLY A 87 -6.54 12.93 -8.33
N LYS A 88 -7.45 13.43 -9.15
CA LYS A 88 -8.86 13.42 -8.78
C LYS A 88 -9.39 12.00 -8.84
N LEU A 89 -10.03 11.56 -7.75
CA LEU A 89 -10.73 10.27 -7.74
C LEU A 89 -11.87 10.31 -8.76
N HIS A 90 -11.95 9.29 -9.60
CA HIS A 90 -13.09 9.06 -10.44
C HIS A 90 -14.32 8.65 -9.59
N GLU A 91 -15.51 8.85 -10.13
CA GLU A 91 -16.75 8.57 -9.42
C GLU A 91 -16.85 7.10 -8.93
N ARG A 92 -16.39 6.15 -9.74
CA ARG A 92 -16.36 4.74 -9.37
C ARG A 92 -15.41 4.44 -8.19
N GLU A 93 -14.25 5.08 -8.17
CA GLU A 93 -13.27 4.93 -7.08
C GLU A 93 -13.83 5.51 -5.78
N ARG A 94 -14.44 6.70 -5.87
CA ARG A 94 -15.12 7.33 -4.74
C ARG A 94 -16.24 6.43 -4.19
N ALA A 95 -17.11 5.92 -5.06
CA ALA A 95 -18.19 5.02 -4.67
C ALA A 95 -17.69 3.76 -3.96
N ALA A 96 -16.59 3.15 -4.44
CA ALA A 96 -15.99 1.99 -3.80
C ALA A 96 -15.42 2.30 -2.40
N ILE A 97 -14.77 3.47 -2.26
CA ILE A 97 -14.26 3.93 -0.97
C ILE A 97 -15.42 4.20 0.00
N ASP A 98 -16.47 4.88 -0.44
CA ASP A 98 -17.63 5.21 0.39
C ASP A 98 -18.39 3.96 0.83
N GLN A 99 -18.53 2.99 -0.07
CA GLN A 99 -19.13 1.69 0.25
C GLN A 99 -18.30 0.94 1.31
N THR A 100 -16.98 0.87 1.14
CA THR A 100 -16.07 0.25 2.10
C THR A 100 -16.18 0.94 3.47
N ARG A 101 -16.20 2.25 3.50
CA ARG A 101 -16.37 3.05 4.72
C ARG A 101 -17.70 2.77 5.40
N HIS A 102 -18.78 2.68 4.63
CA HIS A 102 -20.11 2.38 5.17
C HIS A 102 -20.11 1.03 5.93
N TYR A 103 -19.50 -0.02 5.36
CA TYR A 103 -19.39 -1.32 6.03
C TYR A 103 -18.47 -1.32 7.25
N LEU A 104 -17.44 -0.49 7.26
CA LEU A 104 -16.47 -0.41 8.36
C LEU A 104 -16.91 0.52 9.49
N ALA A 105 -17.77 1.51 9.21
CA ALA A 105 -18.19 2.53 10.18
C ALA A 105 -18.77 1.97 11.50
N PRO A 106 -19.57 0.89 11.52
CA PRO A 106 -20.06 0.30 12.77
C PRO A 106 -18.97 -0.26 13.67
N HIS A 107 -17.80 -0.58 13.10
CA HIS A 107 -16.71 -1.27 13.81
C HIS A 107 -15.50 -0.38 14.07
N TRP A 108 -15.37 0.75 13.34
CA TRP A 108 -14.19 1.59 13.35
C TRP A 108 -14.56 3.08 13.31
N GLN A 109 -13.93 3.87 14.18
CA GLN A 109 -13.98 5.33 14.05
C GLN A 109 -13.04 5.75 12.90
N LEU A 110 -13.58 5.86 11.71
CA LEU A 110 -12.83 6.28 10.54
C LEU A 110 -12.90 7.82 10.39
N PRO A 111 -11.76 8.50 10.16
CA PRO A 111 -11.77 9.92 9.89
C PRO A 111 -12.55 10.20 8.60
N LEU A 112 -13.30 11.29 8.61
CA LEU A 112 -13.90 11.85 7.39
C LEU A 112 -12.75 12.38 6.51
N VAL A 113 -12.77 12.03 5.22
CA VAL A 113 -11.85 12.55 4.20
C VAL A 113 -12.53 13.59 3.39
#